data_0ff22f93eb6ced1eddf42bc88f214b4e
#
_entry.id   0ff22f93eb6ced1eddf42bc88f214b4e
#
_cell.length_a   1.000
_cell.length_b   1.000
_cell.length_c   1.000
_cell.angle_alpha   90.00
_cell.angle_beta   90.00
_cell.angle_gamma   90.00
#
_symmetry.space_group_name_H-M   'P 1'
#
loop_
_entity.id
_entity.type
_entity.pdbx_description
1 polymer ?
#
loop_
_entity_poly.entity_id
_entity_poly.type
_entity_poly.pdbx_seq_one_letter_code
_entity_poly.pdbx_strand_id
1 'polypeptide(L)'
;MILYVNGDSHSAAAEAAVPYAFAQDDSLYYALGRRPHPENERVSYGCNVANQLRAILHIDAESASSNARIIRTTYQYLKDEGTPDAIIIGWATWEREEWLHNGEYYQVTAGGTDMVPDELMDRYKAWVIAAADRYAENEIRQHESIWQFHSMLKDLAIPHLFFNTYSCFSHIRQNGLAQYAWGNNYIDPYVEESTYYHWLKRNGYQTVNPNSYHFGADAHAKWADFLMPRLTQLL
;
A
#
# COMPACT_ATOMS: atom_id res chain seq x y z
N MET A 1 18.83 1.87 13.06
CA MET A 1 17.83 1.03 12.37
C MET A 1 17.04 1.90 11.41
N ILE A 2 16.85 1.46 10.17
CA ILE A 2 16.03 2.12 9.16
C ILE A 2 14.80 1.24 8.91
N LEU A 3 13.62 1.82 9.04
CA LEU A 3 12.34 1.21 8.67
C LEU A 3 11.85 1.84 7.36
N TYR A 4 11.70 1.04 6.33
CA TYR A 4 11.08 1.47 5.08
C TYR A 4 9.60 1.06 5.05
N VAL A 5 8.71 1.99 4.71
CA VAL A 5 7.27 1.76 4.60
C VAL A 5 6.78 2.20 3.23
N ASN A 6 6.02 1.33 2.55
CA ASN A 6 5.39 1.65 1.28
C ASN A 6 3.95 1.13 1.23
N GLY A 7 3.16 1.66 0.30
CA GLY A 7 1.76 1.29 0.14
C GLY A 7 0.94 2.38 -0.53
N ASP A 8 -0.36 2.30 -0.31
CA ASP A 8 -1.34 3.25 -0.83
C ASP A 8 -1.73 4.33 0.21
N SER A 9 -2.88 4.95 0.03
CA SER A 9 -3.41 6.00 0.92
C SER A 9 -3.56 5.56 2.38
N HIS A 10 -3.80 4.28 2.64
CA HIS A 10 -3.84 3.76 4.02
C HIS A 10 -2.47 3.78 4.66
N SER A 11 -1.42 3.46 3.91
CA SER A 11 -0.04 3.52 4.38
C SER A 11 0.47 4.96 4.49
N ALA A 12 0.01 5.84 3.60
CA ALA A 12 0.26 7.28 3.65
C ALA A 12 -0.53 8.00 4.76
N ALA A 13 -1.41 7.29 5.48
CA ALA A 13 -2.31 7.82 6.50
C ALA A 13 -3.18 8.99 5.99
N ALA A 14 -3.65 8.91 4.74
CA ALA A 14 -4.49 9.95 4.17
C ALA A 14 -5.68 10.27 5.09
N GLU A 15 -5.95 11.56 5.28
CA GLU A 15 -7.03 12.11 6.11
C GLU A 15 -6.92 11.79 7.64
N ALA A 16 -5.84 11.16 8.11
CA ALA A 16 -5.77 10.66 9.50
C ALA A 16 -5.69 11.78 10.56
N ALA A 17 -5.06 12.91 10.25
CA ALA A 17 -4.96 14.06 11.15
C ALA A 17 -5.55 15.34 10.54
N VAL A 18 -5.40 15.52 9.22
CA VAL A 18 -5.96 16.63 8.46
C VAL A 18 -6.73 16.09 7.26
N PRO A 19 -7.79 16.79 6.79
CA PRO A 19 -8.69 16.27 5.76
C PRO A 19 -8.07 16.25 4.34
N TYR A 20 -6.75 16.25 4.24
CA TYR A 20 -6.02 16.29 2.98
C TYR A 20 -5.18 15.03 2.85
N ALA A 21 -5.29 14.36 1.71
CA ALA A 21 -4.43 13.25 1.38
C ALA A 21 -2.98 13.69 1.13
N PHE A 22 -2.76 14.98 0.84
CA PHE A 22 -1.50 15.52 0.34
C PHE A 22 -1.20 16.91 0.94
N ALA A 23 0.07 17.34 0.90
CA ALA A 23 0.43 18.71 1.22
C ALA A 23 -0.12 19.66 0.13
N GLN A 24 -1.01 20.57 0.50
CA GLN A 24 -1.66 21.50 -0.44
C GLN A 24 -0.71 22.47 -1.13
N ASP A 25 0.40 22.80 -0.46
CA ASP A 25 1.39 23.78 -0.96
C ASP A 25 2.49 23.16 -1.82
N ASP A 26 2.42 21.84 -2.09
CA ASP A 26 3.39 21.19 -2.97
C ASP A 26 3.05 21.45 -4.43
N SER A 27 3.64 22.50 -5.00
CA SER A 27 3.48 22.87 -6.41
C SER A 27 4.01 21.81 -7.39
N LEU A 28 4.81 20.85 -6.89
CA LEU A 28 5.35 19.73 -7.67
C LEU A 28 4.62 18.42 -7.41
N TYR A 29 3.54 18.47 -6.67
CA TYR A 29 2.71 17.36 -6.26
C TYR A 29 2.41 16.32 -7.35
N TYR A 30 2.08 16.77 -8.56
CA TYR A 30 1.83 15.89 -9.70
C TYR A 30 3.10 15.43 -10.42
N ALA A 31 4.18 16.20 -10.34
CA ALA A 31 5.44 15.94 -11.05
C ALA A 31 6.40 15.04 -10.25
N LEU A 32 6.38 15.12 -8.92
CA LEU A 32 7.33 14.40 -8.04
C LEU A 32 6.70 13.20 -7.30
N GLY A 33 5.46 12.86 -7.60
CA GLY A 33 4.69 11.89 -6.82
C GLY A 33 4.00 12.56 -5.62
N ARG A 34 3.00 11.88 -5.12
CA ARG A 34 2.04 12.37 -4.14
C ARG A 34 2.50 12.01 -2.74
N ARG A 35 3.32 12.83 -2.17
CA ARG A 35 3.83 12.62 -0.80
C ARG A 35 2.71 12.72 0.23
N PRO A 36 2.76 11.94 1.31
CA PRO A 36 1.84 12.10 2.42
C PRO A 36 1.89 13.54 2.96
N HIS A 37 0.73 14.06 3.38
CA HIS A 37 0.71 15.31 4.15
C HIS A 37 1.51 15.11 5.44
N PRO A 38 2.46 16.02 5.82
CA PRO A 38 3.34 15.81 6.98
C PRO A 38 2.60 15.55 8.30
N GLU A 39 1.44 16.19 8.49
CA GLU A 39 0.63 15.96 9.70
C GLU A 39 0.02 14.55 9.72
N ASN A 40 -0.38 14.02 8.57
CA ASN A 40 -0.91 12.67 8.43
C ASN A 40 0.22 11.64 8.59
N GLU A 41 1.38 11.88 8.00
CA GLU A 41 2.55 11.01 8.15
C GLU A 41 2.95 10.81 9.62
N ARG A 42 2.95 11.88 10.41
CA ARG A 42 3.29 11.85 11.85
C ARG A 42 2.42 10.92 12.67
N VAL A 43 1.18 10.68 12.26
CA VAL A 43 0.25 9.80 12.95
C VAL A 43 0.09 8.44 12.25
N SER A 44 0.80 8.22 11.13
CA SER A 44 0.75 6.95 10.39
C SER A 44 1.17 5.76 11.25
N TYR A 45 0.68 4.59 10.92
CA TYR A 45 1.16 3.36 11.56
C TYR A 45 2.66 3.16 11.36
N GLY A 46 3.21 3.59 10.21
CA GLY A 46 4.64 3.55 9.92
C GLY A 46 5.45 4.38 10.90
N CYS A 47 5.00 5.62 11.17
CA CYS A 47 5.62 6.49 12.18
C CYS A 47 5.51 5.90 13.59
N ASN A 48 4.35 5.34 13.96
CA ASN A 48 4.15 4.69 15.26
C ASN A 48 5.08 3.47 15.44
N VAL A 49 5.21 2.60 14.42
CA VAL A 49 6.15 1.47 14.45
C VAL A 49 7.60 1.95 14.55
N ALA A 50 7.99 2.94 13.73
CA ALA A 50 9.34 3.50 13.78
C ALA A 50 9.70 4.06 15.16
N ASN A 51 8.76 4.77 15.80
CA ASN A 51 8.94 5.29 17.15
C ASN A 51 9.14 4.16 18.19
N GLN A 52 8.32 3.09 18.12
CA GLN A 52 8.44 1.94 19.00
C GLN A 52 9.78 1.21 18.84
N LEU A 53 10.27 1.10 17.60
CA LEU A 53 11.57 0.49 17.27
C LEU A 53 12.76 1.44 17.47
N ARG A 54 12.53 2.73 17.71
CA ARG A 54 13.56 3.78 17.66
C ARG A 54 14.30 3.81 16.33
N ALA A 55 13.57 3.57 15.25
CA ALA A 55 14.07 3.54 13.89
C ALA A 55 13.90 4.89 13.18
N ILE A 56 14.74 5.14 12.18
CA ILE A 56 14.52 6.21 11.20
C ILE A 56 13.48 5.70 10.21
N LEU A 57 12.39 6.45 10.04
CA LEU A 57 11.35 6.13 9.05
C LEU A 57 11.73 6.67 7.68
N HIS A 58 11.62 5.82 6.67
CA HIS A 58 11.50 6.24 5.28
C HIS A 58 10.16 5.76 4.74
N ILE A 59 9.33 6.68 4.24
CA ILE A 59 7.98 6.38 3.76
C ILE A 59 7.80 6.83 2.31
N ASP A 60 7.51 5.85 1.43
CA ASP A 60 7.23 6.06 -0.01
C ASP A 60 5.77 5.78 -0.36
N ALA A 61 4.92 5.63 0.65
CA ALA A 61 3.50 5.41 0.43
C ALA A 61 2.85 6.62 -0.26
N GLU A 62 1.97 6.33 -1.22
CA GLU A 62 1.28 7.37 -1.99
C GLU A 62 -0.19 7.01 -2.17
N SER A 63 -1.07 8.00 -1.99
CA SER A 63 -2.50 7.82 -2.28
C SER A 63 -2.72 7.40 -3.72
N ALA A 64 -3.66 6.46 -3.91
CA ALA A 64 -3.98 5.84 -5.19
C ALA A 64 -2.87 4.96 -5.79
N SER A 65 -1.77 4.69 -5.08
CA SER A 65 -0.73 3.76 -5.54
C SER A 65 -1.32 2.44 -6.03
N SER A 66 -0.77 1.97 -7.14
CA SER A 66 -0.88 0.59 -7.60
C SER A 66 0.21 -0.28 -6.98
N ASN A 67 0.03 -1.60 -7.00
CA ASN A 67 1.07 -2.52 -6.54
C ASN A 67 2.31 -2.48 -7.45
N ALA A 68 2.15 -2.15 -8.73
CA ALA A 68 3.27 -1.93 -9.64
C ALA A 68 4.16 -0.75 -9.19
N ARG A 69 3.55 0.39 -8.79
CA ARG A 69 4.30 1.51 -8.21
C ARG A 69 4.99 1.10 -6.92
N ILE A 70 4.29 0.45 -6.02
CA ILE A 70 4.85 0.02 -4.73
C ILE A 70 6.11 -0.83 -4.94
N ILE A 71 6.04 -1.81 -5.84
CA ILE A 71 7.19 -2.65 -6.21
C ILE A 71 8.30 -1.80 -6.83
N ARG A 72 7.99 -0.97 -7.84
CA ARG A 72 8.96 -0.16 -8.55
C ARG A 72 9.70 0.81 -7.62
N THR A 73 8.98 1.55 -6.78
CA THR A 73 9.60 2.52 -5.88
C THR A 73 10.41 1.84 -4.77
N THR A 74 9.97 0.67 -4.30
CA THR A 74 10.78 -0.11 -3.35
C THR A 74 12.08 -0.61 -4.01
N TYR A 75 12.04 -1.10 -5.26
CA TYR A 75 13.27 -1.42 -6.00
C TYR A 75 14.19 -0.20 -6.17
N GLN A 76 13.60 0.97 -6.48
CA GLN A 76 14.38 2.20 -6.62
C GLN A 76 15.05 2.57 -5.31
N TYR A 77 14.32 2.51 -4.18
CA TYR A 77 14.88 2.73 -2.85
C TYR A 77 16.06 1.78 -2.57
N LEU A 78 15.87 0.47 -2.77
CA LEU A 78 16.92 -0.52 -2.54
C LEU A 78 18.18 -0.28 -3.38
N LYS A 79 18.01 0.25 -4.59
CA LYS A 79 19.12 0.58 -5.49
C LYS A 79 19.86 1.84 -5.06
N ASP A 80 19.15 2.89 -4.65
CA ASP A 80 19.70 4.22 -4.44
C ASP A 80 20.16 4.43 -2.99
N GLU A 81 19.42 3.94 -2.02
CA GLU A 81 19.65 4.14 -0.58
C GLU A 81 20.25 2.89 0.10
N GLY A 82 20.14 1.73 -0.54
CA GLY A 82 20.59 0.46 0.02
C GLY A 82 19.53 -0.30 0.80
N THR A 83 19.96 -1.28 1.56
CA THR A 83 19.07 -2.20 2.27
C THR A 83 18.65 -1.62 3.62
N PRO A 84 17.33 -1.43 3.87
CA PRO A 84 16.84 -1.05 5.18
C PRO A 84 16.89 -2.24 6.14
N ASP A 85 16.80 -1.99 7.45
CA ASP A 85 16.76 -3.05 8.45
C ASP A 85 15.43 -3.80 8.46
N ALA A 86 14.34 -3.15 8.02
CA ALA A 86 13.04 -3.78 7.82
C ALA A 86 12.18 -3.04 6.79
N ILE A 87 11.28 -3.79 6.15
CA ILE A 87 10.29 -3.27 5.20
C ILE A 87 8.88 -3.61 5.68
N ILE A 88 7.96 -2.65 5.63
CA ILE A 88 6.52 -2.89 5.76
C ILE A 88 5.83 -2.43 4.49
N ILE A 89 5.00 -3.31 3.90
CA ILE A 89 4.20 -2.96 2.72
C ILE A 89 2.73 -3.26 2.95
N GLY A 90 1.89 -2.23 2.76
CA GLY A 90 0.45 -2.36 2.63
C GLY A 90 0.06 -2.43 1.15
N TRP A 91 -0.35 -3.61 0.67
CA TRP A 91 -0.73 -3.81 -0.73
C TRP A 91 -2.07 -3.18 -1.04
N ALA A 92 -2.12 -2.46 -2.17
CA ALA A 92 -3.32 -1.82 -2.69
C ALA A 92 -4.29 -2.83 -3.33
N THR A 93 -5.47 -2.36 -3.70
CA THR A 93 -6.47 -3.14 -4.44
C THR A 93 -5.95 -3.59 -5.81
N TRP A 94 -6.51 -4.72 -6.30
CA TRP A 94 -5.94 -5.45 -7.44
C TRP A 94 -6.14 -4.80 -8.81
N GLU A 95 -7.12 -3.93 -8.95
CA GLU A 95 -7.49 -3.27 -10.20
C GLU A 95 -6.59 -2.08 -10.56
N ARG A 96 -5.86 -1.52 -9.60
CA ARG A 96 -5.03 -0.32 -9.82
C ARG A 96 -3.85 -0.61 -10.72
N GLU A 97 -3.57 0.33 -11.61
CA GLU A 97 -2.44 0.25 -12.54
C GLU A 97 -1.54 1.49 -12.44
N GLU A 98 -0.35 1.36 -12.98
CA GLU A 98 0.58 2.46 -13.23
C GLU A 98 0.85 2.53 -14.73
N TRP A 99 0.64 3.70 -15.32
CA TRP A 99 0.90 3.92 -16.73
C TRP A 99 2.07 4.87 -16.93
N LEU A 100 3.04 4.46 -17.77
CA LEU A 100 4.11 5.32 -18.23
C LEU A 100 3.65 6.07 -19.48
N HIS A 101 3.70 7.41 -19.45
CA HIS A 101 3.38 8.28 -20.56
C HIS A 101 4.32 9.49 -20.56
N ASN A 102 4.94 9.76 -21.70
CA ASN A 102 5.91 10.88 -21.86
C ASN A 102 7.04 10.91 -20.81
N GLY A 103 7.47 9.75 -20.32
CA GLY A 103 8.52 9.63 -19.31
C GLY A 103 8.05 9.76 -17.86
N GLU A 104 6.77 10.01 -17.62
CA GLU A 104 6.15 10.14 -16.30
C GLU A 104 5.23 8.97 -15.98
N TYR A 105 5.11 8.61 -14.69
CA TYR A 105 4.25 7.55 -14.20
C TYR A 105 2.96 8.11 -13.62
N TYR A 106 1.84 7.59 -14.10
CA TYR A 106 0.50 7.97 -13.66
C TYR A 106 -0.18 6.80 -12.95
N GLN A 107 -0.71 7.06 -11.75
CA GLN A 107 -1.49 6.06 -11.02
C GLN A 107 -2.92 6.05 -11.55
N VAL A 108 -3.41 4.86 -11.92
CA VAL A 108 -4.71 4.66 -12.55
C VAL A 108 -5.60 3.87 -11.62
N THR A 109 -6.72 4.47 -11.23
CA THR A 109 -7.72 3.89 -10.33
C THR A 109 -9.12 4.16 -10.86
N ALA A 110 -10.07 3.27 -10.58
CA ALA A 110 -11.47 3.48 -10.96
C ALA A 110 -12.14 4.64 -10.18
N GLY A 111 -11.52 5.10 -9.10
CA GLY A 111 -12.09 6.12 -8.21
C GLY A 111 -11.86 7.58 -8.64
N GLY A 112 -11.14 7.85 -9.72
CA GLY A 112 -10.88 9.23 -10.14
C GLY A 112 -10.09 9.37 -11.43
N THR A 113 -10.32 10.49 -12.11
CA THR A 113 -9.68 10.83 -13.39
C THR A 113 -8.58 11.88 -13.24
N ASP A 114 -8.45 12.50 -12.06
CA ASP A 114 -7.59 13.68 -11.81
C ASP A 114 -6.10 13.40 -12.05
N MET A 115 -5.76 12.12 -12.20
CA MET A 115 -4.38 11.65 -12.31
C MET A 115 -4.02 11.19 -13.72
N VAL A 116 -4.98 11.17 -14.63
CA VAL A 116 -4.80 10.68 -15.99
C VAL A 116 -4.77 11.87 -16.95
N PRO A 117 -3.69 12.06 -17.73
CA PRO A 117 -3.61 13.12 -18.74
C PRO A 117 -4.76 13.03 -19.76
N ASP A 118 -5.16 14.16 -20.32
CA ASP A 118 -6.26 14.25 -21.29
C ASP A 118 -6.02 13.33 -22.51
N GLU A 119 -4.77 13.19 -22.94
CA GLU A 119 -4.37 12.33 -24.06
C GLU A 119 -4.63 10.84 -23.81
N LEU A 120 -4.72 10.43 -22.55
CA LEU A 120 -4.98 9.05 -22.15
C LEU A 120 -6.44 8.81 -21.76
N MET A 121 -7.31 9.82 -21.82
CA MET A 121 -8.68 9.73 -21.30
C MET A 121 -9.52 8.65 -22.01
N ASP A 122 -9.37 8.43 -23.30
CA ASP A 122 -10.11 7.37 -23.99
C ASP A 122 -9.62 5.97 -23.59
N ARG A 123 -8.31 5.82 -23.37
CA ARG A 123 -7.73 4.60 -22.80
C ARG A 123 -8.26 4.37 -21.38
N TYR A 124 -8.34 5.41 -20.58
CA TYR A 124 -8.85 5.34 -19.22
C TYR A 124 -10.32 4.89 -19.16
N LYS A 125 -11.19 5.47 -20.00
CA LYS A 125 -12.60 5.06 -20.11
C LYS A 125 -12.74 3.58 -20.47
N ALA A 126 -11.97 3.10 -21.46
CA ALA A 126 -11.96 1.71 -21.85
C ALA A 126 -11.47 0.79 -20.71
N TRP A 127 -10.44 1.24 -19.99
CA TRP A 127 -9.90 0.51 -18.85
C TRP A 127 -10.91 0.41 -17.70
N VAL A 128 -11.61 1.49 -17.33
CA VAL A 128 -12.63 1.48 -16.27
C VAL A 128 -13.74 0.48 -16.57
N ILE A 129 -14.19 0.43 -17.83
CA ILE A 129 -15.23 -0.54 -18.27
C ILE A 129 -14.72 -1.98 -18.11
N ALA A 130 -13.46 -2.24 -18.46
CA ALA A 130 -12.88 -3.57 -18.42
C ALA A 130 -12.42 -4.00 -17.03
N ALA A 131 -12.13 -3.08 -16.12
CA ALA A 131 -11.50 -3.37 -14.83
C ALA A 131 -12.39 -4.26 -13.94
N ALA A 132 -13.70 -4.03 -13.93
CA ALA A 132 -14.65 -4.82 -13.15
C ALA A 132 -14.70 -6.29 -13.59
N ASP A 133 -14.68 -6.53 -14.91
CA ASP A 133 -14.76 -7.87 -15.49
C ASP A 133 -13.45 -8.68 -15.28
N ARG A 134 -12.34 -7.98 -15.05
CA ARG A 134 -11.00 -8.59 -14.89
C ARG A 134 -10.53 -8.71 -13.46
N TYR A 135 -11.41 -8.54 -12.48
CA TYR A 135 -10.99 -8.53 -11.08
C TYR A 135 -10.28 -9.83 -10.66
N ALA A 136 -10.81 -10.99 -11.06
CA ALA A 136 -10.20 -12.29 -10.78
C ALA A 136 -8.83 -12.46 -11.45
N GLU A 137 -8.69 -12.04 -12.72
CA GLU A 137 -7.42 -12.07 -13.44
C GLU A 137 -6.39 -11.15 -12.80
N ASN A 138 -6.82 -9.96 -12.38
CA ASN A 138 -5.98 -9.01 -11.67
C ASN A 138 -5.52 -9.59 -10.32
N GLU A 139 -6.40 -10.24 -9.56
CA GLU A 139 -6.03 -10.91 -8.30
C GLU A 139 -4.94 -11.97 -8.52
N ILE A 140 -5.09 -12.84 -9.53
CA ILE A 140 -4.09 -13.87 -9.85
C ILE A 140 -2.76 -13.22 -10.22
N ARG A 141 -2.77 -12.21 -11.09
CA ARG A 141 -1.56 -11.50 -11.52
C ARG A 141 -0.84 -10.81 -10.34
N GLN A 142 -1.60 -10.15 -9.46
CA GLN A 142 -1.04 -9.49 -8.28
C GLN A 142 -0.49 -10.50 -7.27
N HIS A 143 -1.19 -11.62 -7.06
CA HIS A 143 -0.72 -12.70 -6.21
C HIS A 143 0.66 -13.22 -6.64
N GLU A 144 0.83 -13.45 -7.95
CA GLU A 144 2.12 -13.90 -8.51
C GLU A 144 3.20 -12.81 -8.41
N SER A 145 2.88 -11.58 -8.76
CA SER A 145 3.85 -10.46 -8.71
C SER A 145 4.34 -10.19 -7.29
N ILE A 146 3.44 -10.23 -6.31
CA ILE A 146 3.77 -10.05 -4.90
C ILE A 146 4.60 -11.22 -4.39
N TRP A 147 4.32 -12.46 -4.84
CA TRP A 147 5.14 -13.62 -4.50
C TRP A 147 6.57 -13.52 -5.05
N GLN A 148 6.73 -13.11 -6.29
CA GLN A 148 8.04 -12.89 -6.88
C GLN A 148 8.83 -11.83 -6.10
N PHE A 149 8.17 -10.74 -5.71
CA PHE A 149 8.76 -9.69 -4.90
C PHE A 149 9.14 -10.17 -3.48
N HIS A 150 8.26 -10.93 -2.82
CA HIS A 150 8.56 -11.60 -1.55
C HIS A 150 9.79 -12.48 -1.64
N SER A 151 9.85 -13.33 -2.69
CA SER A 151 10.98 -14.25 -2.90
C SER A 151 12.30 -13.50 -3.04
N MET A 152 12.30 -12.41 -3.81
CA MET A 152 13.47 -11.55 -3.95
C MET A 152 13.91 -10.94 -2.62
N LEU A 153 13.00 -10.42 -1.80
CA LEU A 153 13.35 -9.86 -0.49
C LEU A 153 13.91 -10.95 0.44
N LYS A 154 13.40 -12.17 0.35
CA LYS A 154 13.93 -13.33 1.08
C LYS A 154 15.33 -13.70 0.63
N ASP A 155 15.59 -13.73 -0.66
CA ASP A 155 16.90 -14.02 -1.24
C ASP A 155 17.94 -12.98 -0.83
N LEU A 156 17.52 -11.72 -0.66
CA LEU A 156 18.34 -10.63 -0.15
C LEU A 156 18.44 -10.62 1.39
N ALA A 157 17.81 -11.56 2.08
CA ALA A 157 17.72 -11.63 3.53
C ALA A 157 17.20 -10.34 4.19
N ILE A 158 16.25 -9.64 3.54
CA ILE A 158 15.64 -8.42 4.03
C ILE A 158 14.40 -8.77 4.87
N PRO A 159 14.38 -8.45 6.18
CA PRO A 159 13.20 -8.58 7.02
C PRO A 159 12.04 -7.75 6.44
N HIS A 160 10.88 -8.38 6.18
CA HIS A 160 9.75 -7.68 5.62
C HIS A 160 8.42 -8.25 6.10
N LEU A 161 7.44 -7.36 6.26
CA LEU A 161 6.09 -7.70 6.66
C LEU A 161 5.09 -7.09 5.66
N PHE A 162 4.27 -7.95 5.06
CA PHE A 162 3.21 -7.58 4.14
C PHE A 162 1.84 -7.69 4.78
N PHE A 163 0.93 -6.85 4.34
CA PHE A 163 -0.49 -6.97 4.60
C PHE A 163 -1.29 -6.38 3.44
N ASN A 164 -2.55 -6.73 3.34
CA ASN A 164 -3.47 -6.12 2.40
C ASN A 164 -4.18 -4.93 3.05
N THR A 165 -4.33 -3.83 2.32
CA THR A 165 -5.04 -2.66 2.86
C THR A 165 -6.55 -2.85 2.82
N TYR A 166 -7.10 -3.40 1.74
CA TYR A 166 -8.54 -3.57 1.56
C TYR A 166 -8.91 -4.93 0.94
N SER A 167 -8.35 -5.29 -0.21
CA SER A 167 -8.65 -6.54 -0.93
C SER A 167 -7.83 -7.72 -0.37
N CYS A 168 -8.39 -8.93 -0.42
CA CYS A 168 -7.66 -10.16 -0.10
C CYS A 168 -7.68 -11.11 -1.31
N PHE A 169 -6.85 -12.15 -1.30
CA PHE A 169 -6.82 -13.18 -2.36
C PHE A 169 -7.98 -14.20 -2.21
N SER A 170 -9.20 -13.68 -2.22
CA SER A 170 -10.41 -14.46 -2.00
C SER A 170 -10.72 -15.40 -3.17
N HIS A 171 -10.49 -14.96 -4.41
CA HIS A 171 -10.69 -15.76 -5.61
C HIS A 171 -9.73 -16.95 -5.67
N ILE A 172 -8.44 -16.71 -5.34
CA ILE A 172 -7.41 -17.77 -5.21
C ILE A 172 -7.89 -18.85 -4.24
N ARG A 173 -8.34 -18.44 -3.05
CA ARG A 173 -8.81 -19.35 -2.01
C ARG A 173 -10.08 -20.09 -2.40
N GLN A 174 -11.10 -19.39 -2.91
CA GLN A 174 -12.42 -19.95 -3.22
C GLN A 174 -12.38 -20.94 -4.39
N ASN A 175 -11.47 -20.74 -5.34
CA ASN A 175 -11.34 -21.60 -6.51
C ASN A 175 -10.25 -22.68 -6.37
N GLY A 176 -9.69 -22.86 -5.16
CA GLY A 176 -8.70 -23.89 -4.89
C GLY A 176 -7.40 -23.72 -5.68
N LEU A 177 -7.08 -22.52 -6.09
CA LEU A 177 -5.82 -22.22 -6.78
C LEU A 177 -4.64 -22.32 -5.80
N ALA A 178 -3.46 -22.54 -6.32
CA ALA A 178 -2.26 -22.71 -5.51
C ALA A 178 -1.99 -21.47 -4.64
N GLN A 179 -1.91 -21.69 -3.33
CA GLN A 179 -1.52 -20.68 -2.36
C GLN A 179 -0.03 -20.77 -2.10
N TYR A 180 0.63 -19.62 -1.98
CA TYR A 180 2.05 -19.56 -1.67
C TYR A 180 2.32 -19.69 -0.16
N ALA A 181 3.51 -20.19 0.18
CA ALA A 181 3.95 -20.34 1.57
C ALA A 181 4.65 -19.06 2.06
N TRP A 182 3.87 -18.03 2.35
CA TRP A 182 4.37 -16.70 2.78
C TRP A 182 5.14 -16.71 4.11
N GLY A 183 5.00 -17.76 4.91
CA GLY A 183 5.55 -17.80 6.27
C GLY A 183 4.95 -16.70 7.16
N ASN A 184 5.78 -16.12 8.02
CA ASN A 184 5.37 -15.01 8.90
C ASN A 184 5.46 -13.63 8.21
N ASN A 185 5.82 -13.59 6.93
CA ASN A 185 6.08 -12.35 6.20
C ASN A 185 4.81 -11.70 5.62
N TYR A 186 3.66 -12.38 5.63
CA TYR A 186 2.40 -11.85 5.14
C TYR A 186 1.26 -12.15 6.13
N ILE A 187 0.49 -11.14 6.49
CA ILE A 187 -0.64 -11.26 7.41
C ILE A 187 -1.84 -11.82 6.63
N ASP A 188 -2.13 -13.11 6.82
CA ASP A 188 -3.30 -13.85 6.31
C ASP A 188 -3.88 -13.33 4.98
N PRO A 189 -3.13 -13.36 3.87
CA PRO A 189 -3.48 -12.64 2.64
C PRO A 189 -4.75 -13.14 1.96
N TYR A 190 -5.28 -14.29 2.39
CA TYR A 190 -6.47 -14.94 1.83
C TYR A 190 -7.75 -14.69 2.66
N VAL A 191 -7.65 -13.90 3.73
CA VAL A 191 -8.73 -13.66 4.70
C VAL A 191 -9.08 -12.18 4.73
N GLU A 192 -10.32 -11.83 4.40
CA GLU A 192 -10.79 -10.45 4.33
C GLU A 192 -10.66 -9.72 5.67
N GLU A 193 -11.00 -10.40 6.76
CA GLU A 193 -10.97 -9.88 8.11
C GLU A 193 -9.57 -9.53 8.61
N SER A 194 -8.51 -9.99 7.93
CA SER A 194 -7.11 -9.69 8.24
C SER A 194 -6.57 -8.47 7.50
N THR A 195 -7.30 -7.93 6.54
CA THR A 195 -6.91 -6.71 5.86
C THR A 195 -6.96 -5.52 6.82
N TYR A 196 -6.16 -4.49 6.59
CA TYR A 196 -6.12 -3.29 7.42
C TYR A 196 -7.52 -2.71 7.66
N TYR A 197 -8.30 -2.51 6.57
CA TYR A 197 -9.63 -1.92 6.65
C TYR A 197 -10.60 -2.78 7.47
N HIS A 198 -10.76 -4.04 7.13
CA HIS A 198 -11.76 -4.92 7.76
C HIS A 198 -11.37 -5.27 9.20
N TRP A 199 -10.07 -5.41 9.47
CA TRP A 199 -9.60 -5.64 10.84
C TRP A 199 -9.91 -4.43 11.75
N LEU A 200 -9.65 -3.20 11.30
CA LEU A 200 -9.97 -1.99 12.06
C LEU A 200 -11.48 -1.84 12.27
N LYS A 201 -12.29 -2.03 11.22
CA LYS A 201 -13.76 -2.00 11.34
C LYS A 201 -14.27 -3.01 12.36
N ARG A 202 -13.78 -4.23 12.34
CA ARG A 202 -14.15 -5.29 13.30
C ARG A 202 -13.73 -4.96 14.72
N ASN A 203 -12.65 -4.21 14.91
CA ASN A 203 -12.18 -3.75 16.22
C ASN A 203 -12.84 -2.43 16.67
N GLY A 204 -13.90 -1.98 16.00
CA GLY A 204 -14.74 -0.85 16.43
C GLY A 204 -14.30 0.53 15.92
N TYR A 205 -13.22 0.60 15.13
CA TYR A 205 -12.76 1.87 14.56
C TYR A 205 -13.68 2.34 13.44
N GLN A 206 -13.93 3.64 13.41
CA GLN A 206 -14.71 4.26 12.35
C GLN A 206 -13.78 4.98 11.38
N THR A 207 -14.19 5.06 10.11
CA THR A 207 -13.53 5.92 9.12
C THR A 207 -13.70 7.39 9.49
N VAL A 208 -12.79 8.25 9.04
CA VAL A 208 -12.75 9.69 9.35
C VAL A 208 -14.04 10.43 8.97
N ASN A 209 -14.75 9.91 7.96
CA ASN A 209 -16.11 10.33 7.62
C ASN A 209 -16.83 9.19 6.88
N PRO A 210 -18.18 9.23 6.73
CA PRO A 210 -18.95 8.15 6.10
C PRO A 210 -18.60 7.84 4.64
N ASN A 211 -18.00 8.79 3.94
CA ASN A 211 -17.65 8.66 2.52
C ASN A 211 -16.16 8.33 2.31
N SER A 212 -15.40 8.20 3.40
CA SER A 212 -13.98 7.84 3.35
C SER A 212 -13.76 6.38 3.71
N TYR A 213 -12.70 5.80 3.13
CA TYR A 213 -12.18 4.50 3.53
C TYR A 213 -11.00 4.64 4.51
N HIS A 214 -10.58 5.86 4.85
CA HIS A 214 -9.43 6.14 5.70
C HIS A 214 -9.82 6.23 7.17
N PHE A 215 -8.85 5.98 8.04
CA PHE A 215 -9.02 5.97 9.49
C PHE A 215 -8.20 7.07 10.16
N GLY A 216 -8.63 7.46 11.35
CA GLY A 216 -7.93 8.47 12.16
C GLY A 216 -6.67 7.94 12.85
N ALA A 217 -5.97 8.85 13.53
CA ALA A 217 -4.69 8.58 14.19
C ALA A 217 -4.74 7.43 15.22
N ASP A 218 -5.84 7.28 15.95
CA ASP A 218 -6.05 6.21 16.93
C ASP A 218 -6.06 4.82 16.29
N ALA A 219 -6.69 4.68 15.12
CA ALA A 219 -6.70 3.45 14.37
C ALA A 219 -5.30 3.11 13.81
N HIS A 220 -4.56 4.11 13.33
CA HIS A 220 -3.18 3.93 12.90
C HIS A 220 -2.27 3.47 14.06
N ALA A 221 -2.40 4.04 15.23
CA ALA A 221 -1.67 3.60 16.43
C ALA A 221 -2.02 2.16 16.78
N LYS A 222 -3.32 1.80 16.71
CA LYS A 222 -3.77 0.43 16.98
C LYS A 222 -3.26 -0.59 15.97
N TRP A 223 -3.21 -0.21 14.68
CA TRP A 223 -2.64 -1.06 13.65
C TRP A 223 -1.12 -1.25 13.85
N ALA A 224 -0.40 -0.21 14.27
CA ALA A 224 1.01 -0.33 14.64
C ALA A 224 1.23 -1.34 15.77
N ASP A 225 0.41 -1.31 16.83
CA ASP A 225 0.45 -2.29 17.92
C ASP A 225 0.20 -3.73 17.44
N PHE A 226 -0.66 -3.89 16.41
CA PHE A 226 -0.93 -5.20 15.81
C PHE A 226 0.23 -5.70 14.95
N LEU A 227 0.94 -4.80 14.26
CA LEU A 227 2.11 -5.14 13.43
C LEU A 227 3.35 -5.48 14.26
N MET A 228 3.57 -4.78 15.36
CA MET A 228 4.82 -4.84 16.13
C MET A 228 5.26 -6.25 16.56
N PRO A 229 4.41 -7.10 17.17
CA PRO A 229 4.83 -8.45 17.56
C PRO A 229 5.25 -9.31 16.37
N ARG A 230 4.62 -9.10 15.22
CA ARG A 230 4.92 -9.84 13.98
C ARG A 230 6.24 -9.38 13.37
N LEU A 231 6.42 -8.07 13.28
CA LEU A 231 7.66 -7.51 12.77
C LEU A 231 8.87 -7.88 13.64
N THR A 232 8.71 -7.85 14.96
CA THR A 232 9.79 -8.22 15.90
C THR A 232 10.23 -9.68 15.75
N GLN A 233 9.34 -10.58 15.32
CA GLN A 233 9.69 -11.97 15.04
C GLN A 233 10.53 -12.14 13.75
N LEU A 234 10.53 -11.16 12.88
CA LEU A 234 11.24 -11.17 11.59
C LEU A 234 12.61 -10.49 11.69
N LEU A 235 12.81 -9.62 12.69
CA LEU A 235 14.07 -8.94 13.01
C LEU A 235 15.01 -9.85 13.80
#